data_d81429d10a8234e19ef638ed688e7f27
#
_entry.id   d81429d10a8234e19ef638ed688e7f27
#
_cell.length_a   1.000
_cell.length_b   1.000
_cell.length_c   1.000
_cell.angle_alpha   90.00
_cell.angle_beta   90.00
_cell.angle_gamma   90.00
#
_symmetry.space_group_name_H-M   'P 1'
#
loop_
_entity.id
_entity.type
_entity.pdbx_description
1 polymer ?
#
loop_
_entity_poly.entity_id
_entity_poly.type
_entity_poly.pdbx_seq_one_letter_code
_entity_poly.pdbx_strand_id
1 'polypeptide(L)'
;MFGSLEGTVALVTGAGGGIGRATVEALRAAGAEVIATDVKTTTCGTLDLVQDVTDEAGWARLADVIRERWGRLDCLVNNAGIATVSTIENDDLLSWRRLMSVNVDALLLSCKAMLPLLRESGKTRAGGASVVNLSSVGGLGGAPFMAAYCTSKGAVRLFSKSAALEFAALKYNIRVNSVHPGGIETAMMDEIIDAYVAMGVAPDRATARAGVDAQHPLGRWGRPEEIASGILYLCSPASSFMTGSELVIDGGFTAH
;
A
#
# COMPACT_ATOMS: atom_id res chain seq x y z
N MET A 1 14.33 7.45 -16.54
CA MET A 1 13.72 8.15 -15.38
C MET A 1 12.22 8.27 -15.64
N PHE A 2 11.37 7.98 -14.69
CA PHE A 2 9.89 7.99 -14.83
C PHE A 2 9.28 9.41 -14.93
N GLY A 3 10.09 10.44 -15.14
CA GLY A 3 9.71 11.85 -15.14
C GLY A 3 9.86 12.51 -13.76
N SER A 4 9.97 13.83 -13.76
CA SER A 4 9.92 14.63 -12.52
C SER A 4 8.51 14.61 -11.95
N LEU A 5 8.39 14.52 -10.63
CA LEU A 5 7.16 14.74 -9.86
C LEU A 5 7.13 16.13 -9.23
N GLU A 6 7.92 17.06 -9.75
CA GLU A 6 7.93 18.45 -9.28
C GLU A 6 6.53 19.07 -9.33
N GLY A 7 6.12 19.72 -8.28
CA GLY A 7 4.77 20.26 -8.10
C GLY A 7 3.68 19.22 -7.85
N THR A 8 4.03 17.93 -7.67
CA THR A 8 3.10 16.86 -7.29
C THR A 8 2.92 16.81 -5.78
N VAL A 9 1.68 16.67 -5.32
CA VAL A 9 1.32 16.46 -3.90
C VAL A 9 0.92 15.01 -3.70
N ALA A 10 1.61 14.30 -2.83
CA ALA A 10 1.38 12.89 -2.56
C ALA A 10 1.08 12.63 -1.07
N LEU A 11 0.17 11.71 -0.78
CA LEU A 11 -0.12 11.21 0.57
C LEU A 11 0.28 9.73 0.63
N VAL A 12 1.08 9.36 1.64
CA VAL A 12 1.51 7.98 1.89
C VAL A 12 1.11 7.59 3.31
N THR A 13 0.33 6.52 3.45
CA THR A 13 -0.05 5.96 4.75
C THR A 13 0.90 4.83 5.16
N GLY A 14 1.07 4.61 6.49
CA GLY A 14 2.01 3.62 6.98
C GLY A 14 3.47 3.99 6.65
N ALA A 15 3.79 5.28 6.70
CA ALA A 15 5.08 5.84 6.28
C ALA A 15 6.20 5.65 7.31
N GLY A 16 5.91 5.10 8.49
CA GLY A 16 6.87 4.97 9.59
C GLY A 16 7.98 3.96 9.35
N GLY A 17 7.85 3.07 8.37
CA GLY A 17 8.85 2.06 8.07
C GLY A 17 8.61 1.29 6.78
N GLY A 18 9.51 0.35 6.49
CA GLY A 18 9.40 -0.57 5.36
C GLY A 18 9.10 0.13 4.02
N ILE A 19 8.15 -0.43 3.28
CA ILE A 19 7.74 0.06 1.96
C ILE A 19 7.24 1.51 2.01
N GLY A 20 6.47 1.87 3.06
CA GLY A 20 5.92 3.23 3.18
C GLY A 20 7.00 4.29 3.26
N ARG A 21 8.00 4.09 4.10
CA ARG A 21 9.14 5.01 4.23
C ARG A 21 9.94 5.11 2.93
N ALA A 22 10.30 3.98 2.34
CA ALA A 22 11.01 3.96 1.06
C ALA A 22 10.21 4.67 -0.05
N THR A 23 8.87 4.54 -0.04
CA THR A 23 7.99 5.25 -0.97
C THR A 23 8.04 6.77 -0.77
N VAL A 24 7.97 7.25 0.47
CA VAL A 24 8.11 8.68 0.78
C VAL A 24 9.45 9.22 0.27
N GLU A 25 10.54 8.50 0.55
CA GLU A 25 11.89 8.88 0.13
C GLU A 25 12.01 8.92 -1.40
N ALA A 26 11.47 7.93 -2.10
CA ALA A 26 11.48 7.87 -3.57
C ALA A 26 10.65 9.00 -4.22
N LEU A 27 9.45 9.28 -3.70
CA LEU A 27 8.59 10.35 -4.20
C LEU A 27 9.22 11.73 -3.98
N ARG A 28 9.80 11.97 -2.80
CA ARG A 28 10.53 13.23 -2.49
C ARG A 28 11.77 13.40 -3.37
N ALA A 29 12.54 12.34 -3.58
CA ALA A 29 13.69 12.38 -4.47
C ALA A 29 13.30 12.68 -5.93
N ALA A 30 12.08 12.36 -6.33
CA ALA A 30 11.51 12.72 -7.63
C ALA A 30 10.91 14.14 -7.68
N GLY A 31 10.94 14.89 -6.58
CA GLY A 31 10.48 16.29 -6.49
C GLY A 31 9.07 16.49 -5.96
N ALA A 32 8.40 15.44 -5.45
CA ALA A 32 7.05 15.56 -4.89
C ALA A 32 7.07 16.17 -3.48
N GLU A 33 6.02 16.95 -3.16
CA GLU A 33 5.62 17.29 -1.81
C GLU A 33 4.89 16.09 -1.20
N VAL A 34 5.41 15.50 -0.12
CA VAL A 34 4.86 14.26 0.42
C VAL A 34 4.34 14.45 1.84
N ILE A 35 3.06 14.16 2.03
CA ILE A 35 2.43 14.01 3.34
C ILE A 35 2.63 12.56 3.77
N ALA A 36 3.38 12.36 4.85
CA ALA A 36 3.65 11.06 5.44
C ALA A 36 2.78 10.86 6.69
N THR A 37 2.00 9.79 6.72
CA THR A 37 1.15 9.48 7.89
C THR A 37 1.40 8.09 8.43
N ASP A 38 1.36 7.97 9.76
CA ASP A 38 1.48 6.70 10.47
C ASP A 38 0.80 6.83 11.84
N VAL A 39 0.52 5.71 12.50
CA VAL A 39 0.06 5.70 13.91
C VAL A 39 1.14 6.19 14.88
N LYS A 40 2.40 6.19 14.45
CA LYS A 40 3.55 6.75 15.17
C LYS A 40 4.06 7.98 14.44
N THR A 41 4.73 8.87 15.15
CA THR A 41 5.39 10.03 14.55
C THR A 41 6.42 9.59 13.52
N THR A 42 6.38 10.21 12.35
CA THR A 42 7.35 10.06 11.26
C THR A 42 8.20 11.33 11.12
N THR A 43 9.27 11.27 10.35
CA THR A 43 10.17 12.40 10.07
C THR A 43 10.70 12.33 8.63
N CYS A 44 9.95 11.71 7.71
CA CYS A 44 10.41 11.46 6.35
C CYS A 44 9.66 12.28 5.28
N GLY A 45 8.49 12.81 5.62
CA GLY A 45 7.66 13.61 4.72
C GLY A 45 8.12 15.06 4.53
N THR A 46 7.44 15.79 3.68
CA THR A 46 7.42 17.26 3.68
C THR A 46 6.51 17.77 4.81
N LEU A 47 5.48 16.99 5.12
CA LEU A 47 4.62 17.13 6.29
C LEU A 47 4.41 15.74 6.90
N ASP A 48 4.66 15.61 8.19
CA ASP A 48 4.48 14.37 8.95
C ASP A 48 3.32 14.53 9.93
N LEU A 49 2.36 13.58 9.90
CA LEU A 49 1.17 13.62 10.75
C LEU A 49 0.90 12.24 11.36
N VAL A 50 0.46 12.24 12.61
CA VAL A 50 -0.04 11.02 13.25
C VAL A 50 -1.46 10.77 12.79
N GLN A 51 -1.71 9.59 12.22
CA GLN A 51 -3.00 9.20 11.64
C GLN A 51 -3.24 7.70 11.84
N ASP A 52 -4.33 7.34 12.49
CA ASP A 52 -4.89 6.00 12.42
C ASP A 52 -5.79 5.90 11.19
N VAL A 53 -5.47 5.00 10.27
CA VAL A 53 -6.23 4.83 9.03
C VAL A 53 -7.65 4.30 9.25
N THR A 54 -7.97 3.83 10.45
CA THR A 54 -9.32 3.39 10.85
C THR A 54 -10.18 4.53 11.43
N ASP A 55 -9.59 5.72 11.69
CA ASP A 55 -10.30 6.88 12.21
C ASP A 55 -10.93 7.71 11.09
N GLU A 56 -12.25 7.56 10.86
CA GLU A 56 -12.99 8.33 9.84
C GLU A 56 -12.91 9.85 10.09
N ALA A 57 -12.97 10.29 11.35
CA ALA A 57 -12.85 11.71 11.70
C ALA A 57 -11.42 12.22 11.44
N GLY A 58 -10.41 11.39 11.67
CA GLY A 58 -9.02 11.67 11.33
C GLY A 58 -8.83 11.92 9.84
N TRP A 59 -9.46 11.12 9.00
CA TRP A 59 -9.43 11.33 7.55
C TRP A 59 -10.04 12.68 7.13
N ALA A 60 -11.15 13.11 7.76
CA ALA A 60 -11.73 14.42 7.48
C ALA A 60 -10.76 15.55 7.84
N ARG A 61 -10.15 15.48 9.05
CA ARG A 61 -9.14 16.48 9.48
C ARG A 61 -7.93 16.52 8.53
N LEU A 62 -7.44 15.37 8.11
CA LEU A 62 -6.33 15.27 7.16
C LEU A 62 -6.69 15.89 5.80
N ALA A 63 -7.90 15.66 5.30
CA ALA A 63 -8.36 16.25 4.06
C ALA A 63 -8.43 17.79 4.15
N ASP A 64 -8.85 18.35 5.30
CA ASP A 64 -8.86 19.79 5.53
C ASP A 64 -7.45 20.38 5.51
N VAL A 65 -6.48 19.76 6.20
CA VAL A 65 -5.08 20.21 6.19
C VAL A 65 -4.50 20.21 4.77
N ILE A 66 -4.77 19.18 3.98
CA ILE A 66 -4.29 19.10 2.58
C ILE A 66 -4.96 20.15 1.71
N ARG A 67 -6.28 20.38 1.90
CA ARG A 67 -7.04 21.38 1.17
C ARG A 67 -6.53 22.80 1.43
N GLU A 68 -6.29 23.13 2.69
CA GLU A 68 -5.79 24.45 3.10
C GLU A 68 -4.40 24.73 2.56
N ARG A 69 -3.52 23.73 2.54
CA ARG A 69 -2.11 23.91 2.18
C ARG A 69 -1.85 23.83 0.68
N TRP A 70 -2.51 22.93 -0.03
CA TRP A 70 -2.24 22.64 -1.45
C TRP A 70 -3.47 22.71 -2.37
N GLY A 71 -4.69 22.63 -1.83
CA GLY A 71 -5.94 22.67 -2.57
C GLY A 71 -6.21 21.42 -3.42
N ARG A 72 -5.26 20.46 -3.49
CA ARG A 72 -5.30 19.26 -4.33
C ARG A 72 -4.50 18.13 -3.75
N LEU A 73 -4.76 16.92 -4.25
CA LEU A 73 -3.95 15.72 -4.00
C LEU A 73 -3.73 14.99 -5.34
N ASP A 74 -2.47 14.76 -5.71
CA ASP A 74 -2.13 14.14 -7.00
C ASP A 74 -1.94 12.63 -6.90
N CYS A 75 -1.40 12.17 -5.76
CA CYS A 75 -1.15 10.76 -5.50
C CYS A 75 -1.62 10.38 -4.10
N LEU A 76 -2.41 9.31 -4.01
CA LEU A 76 -2.79 8.65 -2.76
C LEU A 76 -2.17 7.25 -2.75
N VAL A 77 -1.27 6.98 -1.80
CA VAL A 77 -0.68 5.66 -1.60
C VAL A 77 -1.20 5.06 -0.30
N ASN A 78 -2.14 4.14 -0.42
CA ASN A 78 -2.68 3.35 0.68
C ASN A 78 -1.73 2.17 0.95
N ASN A 79 -0.69 2.43 1.76
CA ASN A 79 0.33 1.46 2.11
C ASN A 79 0.14 0.87 3.53
N ALA A 80 -0.51 1.59 4.44
CA ALA A 80 -0.77 1.08 5.79
C ALA A 80 -1.44 -0.29 5.76
N GLY A 81 -0.95 -1.21 6.58
CA GLY A 81 -1.49 -2.56 6.68
C GLY A 81 -0.83 -3.34 7.81
N ILE A 82 -1.51 -4.38 8.25
CA ILE A 82 -1.03 -5.36 9.23
C ILE A 82 -1.18 -6.78 8.69
N ALA A 83 -0.43 -7.70 9.26
CA ALA A 83 -0.55 -9.13 8.98
C ALA A 83 -0.84 -9.90 10.28
N THR A 84 -1.52 -11.02 10.16
CA THR A 84 -1.71 -12.01 11.23
C THR A 84 -1.37 -13.39 10.68
N VAL A 85 -0.78 -14.22 11.53
CA VAL A 85 -0.47 -15.62 11.24
C VAL A 85 -1.20 -16.46 12.28
N SER A 86 -2.14 -17.27 11.83
CA SER A 86 -2.96 -18.15 12.70
C SER A 86 -3.53 -19.31 11.90
N THR A 87 -3.87 -20.41 12.56
CA THR A 87 -4.75 -21.41 11.98
C THR A 87 -6.20 -20.88 11.95
N ILE A 88 -7.03 -21.34 11.02
CA ILE A 88 -8.47 -20.98 10.98
C ILE A 88 -9.16 -21.35 12.32
N GLU A 89 -8.75 -22.46 12.92
CA GLU A 89 -9.30 -22.95 14.19
C GLU A 89 -9.02 -21.99 15.36
N ASN A 90 -7.83 -21.34 15.37
CA ASN A 90 -7.39 -20.49 16.48
C ASN A 90 -7.52 -18.99 16.17
N ASP A 91 -7.93 -18.63 14.96
CA ASP A 91 -8.14 -17.22 14.61
C ASP A 91 -9.43 -16.70 15.25
N ASP A 92 -9.36 -15.57 15.94
CA ASP A 92 -10.50 -14.98 16.59
C ASP A 92 -11.13 -13.84 15.75
N LEU A 93 -12.43 -13.64 15.92
CA LEU A 93 -13.18 -12.66 15.16
C LEU A 93 -12.75 -11.21 15.46
N LEU A 94 -12.18 -10.92 16.63
CA LEU A 94 -11.70 -9.58 16.98
C LEU A 94 -10.43 -9.26 16.20
N SER A 95 -9.47 -10.20 16.16
CA SER A 95 -8.25 -10.12 15.34
C SER A 95 -8.58 -9.96 13.85
N TRP A 96 -9.48 -10.80 13.36
CA TRP A 96 -10.00 -10.71 11.99
C TRP A 96 -10.57 -9.32 11.69
N ARG A 97 -11.48 -8.81 12.52
CA ARG A 97 -12.11 -7.50 12.32
C ARG A 97 -11.10 -6.36 12.36
N ARG A 98 -10.14 -6.42 13.29
CA ARG A 98 -9.05 -5.44 13.34
C ARG A 98 -8.23 -5.44 12.04
N LEU A 99 -7.85 -6.61 11.55
CA LEU A 99 -7.11 -6.73 10.30
C LEU A 99 -7.92 -6.18 9.11
N MET A 100 -9.20 -6.52 9.03
CA MET A 100 -10.09 -6.02 7.96
C MET A 100 -10.27 -4.51 8.06
N SER A 101 -10.41 -3.93 9.24
CA SER A 101 -10.56 -2.47 9.40
C SER A 101 -9.31 -1.71 8.93
N VAL A 102 -8.11 -2.21 9.24
CA VAL A 102 -6.86 -1.57 8.80
C VAL A 102 -6.60 -1.79 7.32
N ASN A 103 -6.76 -3.03 6.82
CA ASN A 103 -6.34 -3.36 5.45
C ASN A 103 -7.41 -3.07 4.39
N VAL A 104 -8.69 -3.02 4.76
CA VAL A 104 -9.81 -2.93 3.80
C VAL A 104 -10.67 -1.69 4.04
N ASP A 105 -11.24 -1.51 5.25
CA ASP A 105 -12.13 -0.37 5.50
C ASP A 105 -11.39 0.96 5.31
N ALA A 106 -10.11 1.02 5.67
CA ALA A 106 -9.26 2.19 5.47
C ALA A 106 -9.16 2.63 3.99
N LEU A 107 -9.30 1.71 3.02
CA LEU A 107 -9.32 2.07 1.59
C LEU A 107 -10.56 2.87 1.22
N LEU A 108 -11.72 2.46 1.74
CA LEU A 108 -12.97 3.22 1.55
C LEU A 108 -12.87 4.59 2.20
N LEU A 109 -12.38 4.64 3.46
CA LEU A 109 -12.25 5.89 4.22
C LEU A 109 -11.30 6.88 3.53
N SER A 110 -10.12 6.41 3.12
CA SER A 110 -9.11 7.23 2.42
C SER A 110 -9.63 7.74 1.07
N CYS A 111 -10.19 6.85 0.25
CA CYS A 111 -10.73 7.23 -1.04
C CYS A 111 -11.87 8.24 -0.90
N LYS A 112 -12.83 7.99 0.01
CA LYS A 112 -13.96 8.88 0.28
C LYS A 112 -13.50 10.28 0.71
N ALA A 113 -12.57 10.36 1.67
CA ALA A 113 -12.09 11.63 2.20
C ALA A 113 -11.23 12.40 1.19
N MET A 114 -10.38 11.71 0.43
CA MET A 114 -9.45 12.34 -0.51
C MET A 114 -10.05 12.57 -1.90
N LEU A 115 -11.21 11.97 -2.23
CA LEU A 115 -11.82 12.07 -3.55
C LEU A 115 -12.01 13.50 -4.06
N PRO A 116 -12.48 14.49 -3.25
CA PRO A 116 -12.59 15.86 -3.72
C PRO A 116 -11.25 16.45 -4.18
N LEU A 117 -10.16 16.19 -3.43
CA LEU A 117 -8.82 16.68 -3.72
C LEU A 117 -8.20 15.98 -4.94
N LEU A 118 -8.40 14.67 -5.07
CA LEU A 118 -7.98 13.88 -6.24
C LEU A 118 -8.69 14.36 -7.51
N ARG A 119 -9.98 14.73 -7.43
CA ARG A 119 -10.71 15.29 -8.57
C ARG A 119 -10.18 16.65 -9.01
N GLU A 120 -9.76 17.50 -8.08
CA GLU A 120 -9.12 18.79 -8.44
C GLU A 120 -7.82 18.53 -9.22
N SER A 121 -6.99 17.60 -8.76
CA SER A 121 -5.81 17.18 -9.49
C SER A 121 -6.14 16.58 -10.86
N GLY A 122 -7.16 15.74 -10.95
CA GLY A 122 -7.59 15.11 -12.20
C GLY A 122 -7.95 16.09 -13.31
N LYS A 123 -8.37 17.34 -12.96
CA LYS A 123 -8.70 18.37 -13.94
C LYS A 123 -7.49 18.92 -14.70
N THR A 124 -6.33 18.94 -14.06
CA THR A 124 -5.16 19.71 -14.56
C THR A 124 -3.90 18.87 -14.73
N ARG A 125 -3.79 17.75 -14.01
CA ARG A 125 -2.58 16.93 -14.02
C ARG A 125 -2.49 16.08 -15.29
N ALA A 126 -1.35 16.10 -15.95
CA ALA A 126 -1.06 15.19 -17.06
C ALA A 126 -1.10 13.73 -16.58
N GLY A 127 -1.91 12.90 -17.23
CA GLY A 127 -2.14 11.50 -16.86
C GLY A 127 -3.08 11.29 -15.66
N GLY A 128 -3.74 12.35 -15.16
CA GLY A 128 -4.74 12.29 -14.09
C GLY A 128 -4.13 12.09 -12.69
N ALA A 129 -4.98 12.11 -11.67
CA ALA A 129 -4.59 11.71 -10.32
C ALA A 129 -4.35 10.20 -10.24
N SER A 130 -3.59 9.75 -9.24
CA SER A 130 -3.22 8.33 -9.06
C SER A 130 -3.53 7.85 -7.66
N VAL A 131 -4.25 6.75 -7.55
CA VAL A 131 -4.42 5.99 -6.30
C VAL A 131 -3.67 4.66 -6.46
N VAL A 132 -2.80 4.36 -5.49
CA VAL A 132 -2.01 3.13 -5.44
C VAL A 132 -2.32 2.40 -4.14
N ASN A 133 -2.88 1.21 -4.25
CA ASN A 133 -3.26 0.38 -3.10
C ASN A 133 -2.29 -0.78 -2.92
N LEU A 134 -1.68 -0.92 -1.74
CA LEU A 134 -0.76 -2.01 -1.43
C LEU A 134 -1.53 -3.29 -1.09
N SER A 135 -1.58 -4.21 -2.08
CA SER A 135 -2.03 -5.58 -1.89
C SER A 135 -0.83 -6.47 -1.47
N SER A 136 -0.71 -7.64 -2.02
CA SER A 136 0.34 -8.65 -1.78
C SER A 136 0.20 -9.78 -2.82
N VAL A 137 1.22 -10.62 -2.98
CA VAL A 137 1.05 -11.95 -3.59
C VAL A 137 -0.02 -12.78 -2.87
N GLY A 138 -0.20 -12.56 -1.55
CA GLY A 138 -1.31 -13.14 -0.78
C GLY A 138 -2.71 -12.67 -1.22
N GLY A 139 -2.82 -11.62 -2.05
CA GLY A 139 -4.06 -11.21 -2.71
C GLY A 139 -4.28 -11.86 -4.09
N LEU A 140 -3.28 -12.58 -4.60
CA LEU A 140 -3.31 -13.33 -5.86
C LEU A 140 -3.49 -14.82 -5.62
N GLY A 141 -2.91 -15.33 -4.54
CA GLY A 141 -3.00 -16.72 -4.12
C GLY A 141 -3.13 -16.85 -2.61
N GLY A 142 -3.46 -18.06 -2.12
CA GLY A 142 -3.52 -18.35 -0.70
C GLY A 142 -2.15 -18.70 -0.12
N ALA A 143 -1.97 -18.45 1.17
CA ALA A 143 -0.84 -18.91 1.95
C ALA A 143 -1.32 -19.62 3.22
N PRO A 144 -0.71 -20.77 3.61
CA PRO A 144 -1.05 -21.42 4.86
C PRO A 144 -0.92 -20.46 6.04
N PHE A 145 -1.81 -20.59 7.03
CA PHE A 145 -1.81 -19.81 8.27
C PHE A 145 -2.04 -18.29 8.10
N MET A 146 -2.42 -17.83 6.90
CA MET A 146 -2.62 -16.41 6.58
C MET A 146 -4.01 -16.14 5.98
N ALA A 147 -5.03 -16.92 6.36
CA ALA A 147 -6.37 -16.81 5.78
C ALA A 147 -6.95 -15.39 5.87
N ALA A 148 -6.90 -14.76 7.03
CA ALA A 148 -7.37 -13.39 7.24
C ALA A 148 -6.59 -12.38 6.37
N TYR A 149 -5.27 -12.47 6.37
CA TYR A 149 -4.40 -11.59 5.58
C TYR A 149 -4.67 -11.73 4.08
N CYS A 150 -4.66 -12.97 3.55
CA CYS A 150 -4.92 -13.22 2.13
C CYS A 150 -6.30 -12.74 1.71
N THR A 151 -7.32 -12.95 2.54
CA THR A 151 -8.68 -12.43 2.30
C THR A 151 -8.67 -10.91 2.19
N SER A 152 -8.00 -10.21 3.13
CA SER A 152 -7.92 -8.76 3.10
C SER A 152 -7.20 -8.25 1.85
N LYS A 153 -6.10 -8.89 1.44
CA LYS A 153 -5.33 -8.48 0.27
C LYS A 153 -6.03 -8.82 -1.05
N GLY A 154 -6.84 -9.89 -1.07
CA GLY A 154 -7.80 -10.15 -2.15
C GLY A 154 -8.87 -9.07 -2.25
N ALA A 155 -9.38 -8.58 -1.12
CA ALA A 155 -10.32 -7.46 -1.08
C ALA A 155 -9.68 -6.17 -1.62
N VAL A 156 -8.45 -5.82 -1.22
CA VAL A 156 -7.68 -4.68 -1.77
C VAL A 156 -7.57 -4.75 -3.28
N ARG A 157 -7.24 -5.94 -3.81
CA ARG A 157 -7.13 -6.21 -5.25
C ARG A 157 -8.42 -5.88 -5.98
N LEU A 158 -9.55 -6.42 -5.51
CA LEU A 158 -10.84 -6.24 -6.19
C LEU A 158 -11.42 -4.85 -5.98
N PHE A 159 -11.25 -4.25 -4.79
CA PHE A 159 -11.60 -2.86 -4.54
C PHE A 159 -10.90 -1.92 -5.54
N SER A 160 -9.62 -2.12 -5.79
CA SER A 160 -8.85 -1.29 -6.72
C SER A 160 -9.41 -1.34 -8.15
N LYS A 161 -9.85 -2.52 -8.63
CA LYS A 161 -10.49 -2.67 -9.94
C LYS A 161 -11.85 -1.98 -9.99
N SER A 162 -12.68 -2.15 -8.97
CA SER A 162 -14.01 -1.54 -8.90
C SER A 162 -13.93 -0.02 -8.85
N ALA A 163 -13.04 0.53 -8.00
CA ALA A 163 -12.82 1.98 -7.91
C ALA A 163 -12.28 2.56 -9.23
N ALA A 164 -11.37 1.84 -9.92
CA ALA A 164 -10.86 2.26 -11.23
C ALA A 164 -11.98 2.41 -12.27
N LEU A 165 -12.87 1.42 -12.35
CA LEU A 165 -14.01 1.43 -13.28
C LEU A 165 -15.03 2.50 -12.91
N GLU A 166 -15.33 2.68 -11.62
CA GLU A 166 -16.24 3.72 -11.13
C GLU A 166 -15.71 5.12 -11.47
N PHE A 167 -14.45 5.41 -11.14
CA PHE A 167 -13.87 6.74 -11.41
C PHE A 167 -13.76 7.03 -12.90
N ALA A 168 -13.53 6.00 -13.74
CA ALA A 168 -13.57 6.13 -15.18
C ALA A 168 -14.99 6.43 -15.70
N ALA A 169 -16.01 5.69 -15.22
CA ALA A 169 -17.42 5.91 -15.58
C ALA A 169 -17.90 7.32 -15.20
N LEU A 170 -17.43 7.83 -14.05
CA LEU A 170 -17.73 9.19 -13.56
C LEU A 170 -16.83 10.27 -14.19
N LYS A 171 -15.89 9.90 -15.06
CA LYS A 171 -14.96 10.82 -15.76
C LYS A 171 -14.13 11.70 -14.82
N TYR A 172 -13.70 11.13 -13.68
CA TYR A 172 -12.92 11.88 -12.68
C TYR A 172 -11.47 12.09 -13.06
N ASN A 173 -10.98 11.37 -14.09
CA ASN A 173 -9.57 11.34 -14.49
C ASN A 173 -8.65 10.96 -13.31
N ILE A 174 -9.04 9.91 -12.61
CA ILE A 174 -8.31 9.30 -11.50
C ILE A 174 -8.02 7.85 -11.87
N ARG A 175 -6.76 7.46 -11.84
CA ARG A 175 -6.32 6.07 -12.04
C ARG A 175 -6.22 5.37 -10.69
N VAL A 176 -6.62 4.12 -10.63
CA VAL A 176 -6.49 3.29 -9.42
C VAL A 176 -5.81 1.98 -9.81
N ASN A 177 -4.68 1.66 -9.18
CA ASN A 177 -3.95 0.42 -9.41
C ASN A 177 -3.54 -0.23 -8.09
N SER A 178 -3.32 -1.54 -8.11
CA SER A 178 -2.78 -2.27 -6.96
C SER A 178 -1.35 -2.74 -7.21
N VAL A 179 -0.52 -2.74 -6.14
CA VAL A 179 0.81 -3.32 -6.14
C VAL A 179 0.78 -4.61 -5.33
N HIS A 180 1.44 -5.64 -5.81
CA HIS A 180 1.46 -6.98 -5.22
C HIS A 180 2.90 -7.40 -4.92
N PRO A 181 3.46 -6.98 -3.76
CA PRO A 181 4.78 -7.39 -3.34
C PRO A 181 4.85 -8.89 -2.98
N GLY A 182 6.01 -9.51 -3.20
CA GLY A 182 6.41 -10.78 -2.58
C GLY A 182 6.86 -10.60 -1.13
N GLY A 183 7.74 -11.46 -0.65
CA GLY A 183 8.43 -11.28 0.64
C GLY A 183 9.39 -10.10 0.57
N ILE A 184 9.21 -9.09 1.43
CA ILE A 184 10.00 -7.86 1.44
C ILE A 184 10.66 -7.68 2.81
N GLU A 185 11.92 -7.24 2.83
CA GLU A 185 12.71 -6.98 4.05
C GLU A 185 12.08 -5.84 4.87
N THR A 186 11.17 -6.21 5.79
CA THR A 186 10.43 -5.27 6.65
C THR A 186 10.16 -5.89 8.02
N ALA A 187 9.89 -5.06 9.02
CA ALA A 187 9.50 -5.53 10.35
C ALA A 187 8.26 -6.46 10.31
N MET A 188 7.28 -6.19 9.44
CA MET A 188 6.12 -7.07 9.24
C MET A 188 6.54 -8.49 8.84
N MET A 189 7.55 -8.62 7.97
CA MET A 189 8.04 -9.93 7.55
C MET A 189 8.80 -10.63 8.67
N ASP A 190 9.55 -9.89 9.48
CA ASP A 190 10.18 -10.44 10.69
C ASP A 190 9.14 -10.97 11.68
N GLU A 191 8.04 -10.25 11.90
CA GLU A 191 6.92 -10.69 12.74
C GLU A 191 6.25 -11.97 12.20
N ILE A 192 6.10 -12.10 10.87
CA ILE A 192 5.59 -13.33 10.23
C ILE A 192 6.53 -14.51 10.47
N ILE A 193 7.85 -14.31 10.32
CA ILE A 193 8.86 -15.34 10.59
C ILE A 193 8.81 -15.77 12.06
N ASP A 194 8.73 -14.82 12.99
CA ASP A 194 8.61 -15.12 14.43
C ASP A 194 7.34 -15.93 14.74
N ALA A 195 6.23 -15.58 14.12
CA ALA A 195 4.97 -16.31 14.29
C ALA A 195 5.08 -17.77 13.75
N TYR A 196 5.74 -17.99 12.60
CA TYR A 196 5.97 -19.35 12.08
C TYR A 196 6.82 -20.19 13.03
N VAL A 197 7.84 -19.62 13.64
CA VAL A 197 8.66 -20.32 14.65
C VAL A 197 7.83 -20.61 15.90
N ALA A 198 7.08 -19.65 16.41
CA ALA A 198 6.22 -19.79 17.58
C ALA A 198 5.13 -20.87 17.41
N MET A 199 4.63 -21.03 16.17
CA MET A 199 3.63 -22.06 15.81
C MET A 199 4.27 -23.43 15.54
N GLY A 200 5.60 -23.55 15.55
CA GLY A 200 6.31 -24.80 15.23
C GLY A 200 6.28 -25.17 13.74
N VAL A 201 5.95 -24.22 12.86
CA VAL A 201 5.98 -24.40 11.39
C VAL A 201 7.43 -24.51 10.91
N ALA A 202 8.35 -23.82 11.59
CA ALA A 202 9.79 -23.95 11.37
C ALA A 202 10.52 -24.06 12.71
N PRO A 203 11.66 -24.75 12.77
CA PRO A 203 12.39 -24.96 14.03
C PRO A 203 13.07 -23.68 14.53
N ASP A 204 13.42 -22.75 13.64
CA ASP A 204 14.10 -21.51 13.94
C ASP A 204 13.87 -20.46 12.81
N ARG A 205 14.26 -19.19 13.09
CA ARG A 205 14.13 -18.07 12.14
C ARG A 205 14.91 -18.29 10.84
N ALA A 206 16.09 -18.89 10.90
CA ALA A 206 16.93 -19.09 9.72
C ALA A 206 16.26 -20.07 8.74
N THR A 207 15.71 -21.16 9.27
CA THR A 207 14.95 -22.14 8.49
C THR A 207 13.67 -21.56 7.93
N ALA A 208 12.92 -20.80 8.73
CA ALA A 208 11.72 -20.11 8.26
C ALA A 208 12.02 -19.11 7.13
N ARG A 209 13.09 -18.31 7.28
CA ARG A 209 13.54 -17.37 6.26
C ARG A 209 13.96 -18.09 4.97
N ALA A 210 14.78 -19.12 5.08
CA ALA A 210 15.21 -19.91 3.93
C ALA A 210 14.02 -20.54 3.17
N GLY A 211 12.97 -20.95 3.90
CA GLY A 211 11.73 -21.45 3.30
C GLY A 211 11.00 -20.40 2.46
N VAL A 212 10.98 -19.14 2.92
CA VAL A 212 10.40 -18.04 2.15
C VAL A 212 11.30 -17.63 0.99
N ASP A 213 12.63 -17.57 1.17
CA ASP A 213 13.58 -17.29 0.09
C ASP A 213 13.42 -18.29 -1.06
N ALA A 214 13.26 -19.57 -0.75
CA ALA A 214 13.12 -20.65 -1.73
C ALA A 214 11.84 -20.54 -2.59
N GLN A 215 10.82 -19.80 -2.12
CA GLN A 215 9.61 -19.55 -2.88
C GLN A 215 9.78 -18.43 -3.92
N HIS A 216 10.89 -17.68 -3.84
CA HIS A 216 11.20 -16.61 -4.79
C HIS A 216 12.26 -17.09 -5.78
N PRO A 217 11.95 -17.24 -7.08
CA PRO A 217 12.94 -17.64 -8.10
C PRO A 217 14.23 -16.80 -8.12
N LEU A 218 14.15 -15.51 -7.70
CA LEU A 218 15.35 -14.67 -7.55
C LEU A 218 16.18 -15.01 -6.30
N GLY A 219 15.78 -15.98 -5.47
CA GLY A 219 16.53 -16.54 -4.35
C GLY A 219 16.72 -15.58 -3.16
N ARG A 220 15.91 -14.53 -3.06
CA ARG A 220 15.97 -13.53 -1.96
C ARG A 220 14.65 -12.82 -1.76
N TRP A 221 14.50 -12.21 -0.62
CA TRP A 221 13.46 -11.20 -0.42
C TRP A 221 13.74 -9.94 -1.25
N GLY A 222 12.68 -9.22 -1.60
CA GLY A 222 12.79 -7.88 -2.18
C GLY A 222 13.14 -6.85 -1.11
N ARG A 223 13.70 -5.73 -1.54
CA ARG A 223 13.94 -4.57 -0.68
C ARG A 223 12.77 -3.59 -0.80
N PRO A 224 12.47 -2.81 0.25
CA PRO A 224 11.44 -1.79 0.23
C PRO A 224 11.55 -0.83 -0.98
N GLU A 225 12.78 -0.46 -1.37
CA GLU A 225 13.05 0.47 -2.48
C GLU A 225 12.65 -0.12 -3.84
N GLU A 226 12.68 -1.45 -3.98
CA GLU A 226 12.24 -2.13 -5.21
C GLU A 226 10.72 -2.00 -5.39
N ILE A 227 9.95 -2.05 -4.30
CA ILE A 227 8.51 -1.80 -4.31
C ILE A 227 8.21 -0.31 -4.50
N ALA A 228 8.95 0.56 -3.80
CA ALA A 228 8.82 2.02 -3.92
C ALA A 228 9.03 2.50 -5.37
N SER A 229 9.93 1.87 -6.12
CA SER A 229 10.16 2.16 -7.54
C SER A 229 8.92 1.88 -8.40
N GLY A 230 8.21 0.78 -8.14
CA GLY A 230 6.94 0.46 -8.81
C GLY A 230 5.82 1.43 -8.42
N ILE A 231 5.76 1.84 -7.16
CA ILE A 231 4.80 2.84 -6.68
C ILE A 231 5.09 4.20 -7.34
N LEU A 232 6.35 4.62 -7.40
CA LEU A 232 6.79 5.84 -8.09
C LEU A 232 6.35 5.82 -9.57
N TYR A 233 6.54 4.70 -10.27
CA TYR A 233 6.06 4.52 -11.64
C TYR A 233 4.55 4.73 -11.73
N LEU A 234 3.74 4.11 -10.87
CA LEU A 234 2.28 4.26 -10.86
C LEU A 234 1.83 5.67 -10.48
N CYS A 235 2.59 6.38 -9.66
CA CYS A 235 2.36 7.79 -9.34
C CYS A 235 2.77 8.75 -10.46
N SER A 236 3.56 8.32 -11.44
CA SER A 236 4.09 9.17 -12.52
C SER A 236 3.17 9.20 -13.75
N PRO A 237 3.35 10.19 -14.66
CA PRO A 237 2.67 10.20 -15.96
C PRO A 237 3.03 9.02 -16.86
N ALA A 238 4.16 8.32 -16.62
CA ALA A 238 4.57 7.15 -17.39
C ALA A 238 3.55 6.00 -17.35
N SER A 239 2.69 5.96 -16.31
CA SER A 239 1.60 4.99 -16.17
C SER A 239 0.22 5.56 -16.56
N SER A 240 0.17 6.64 -17.36
CA SER A 240 -1.08 7.36 -17.69
C SER A 240 -2.15 6.48 -18.36
N PHE A 241 -1.77 5.35 -18.97
CA PHE A 241 -2.71 4.41 -19.59
C PHE A 241 -2.96 3.15 -18.73
N MET A 242 -2.62 3.23 -17.43
CA MET A 242 -2.83 2.11 -16.48
C MET A 242 -3.88 2.49 -15.43
N THR A 243 -5.01 1.77 -15.42
CA THR A 243 -6.02 1.79 -14.36
C THR A 243 -6.63 0.41 -14.19
N GLY A 244 -6.99 0.02 -12.96
CA GLY A 244 -7.47 -1.31 -12.63
C GLY A 244 -6.43 -2.42 -12.76
N SER A 245 -5.16 -2.06 -12.96
CA SER A 245 -4.05 -3.00 -13.19
C SER A 245 -3.45 -3.49 -11.87
N GLU A 246 -2.85 -4.67 -11.95
CA GLU A 246 -2.10 -5.32 -10.89
C GLU A 246 -0.61 -5.23 -11.24
N LEU A 247 0.18 -4.52 -10.45
CA LEU A 247 1.64 -4.47 -10.61
C LEU A 247 2.27 -5.46 -9.62
N VAL A 248 2.66 -6.61 -10.13
CA VAL A 248 3.31 -7.67 -9.33
C VAL A 248 4.82 -7.41 -9.28
N ILE A 249 5.39 -7.37 -8.06
CA ILE A 249 6.82 -7.19 -7.81
C ILE A 249 7.22 -8.20 -6.73
N ASP A 250 7.49 -9.43 -7.12
CA ASP A 250 7.52 -10.58 -6.21
C ASP A 250 8.72 -11.53 -6.42
N GLY A 251 9.72 -11.15 -7.20
CA GLY A 251 10.88 -12.00 -7.47
C GLY A 251 10.54 -13.30 -8.19
N GLY A 252 9.39 -13.38 -8.88
CA GLY A 252 8.91 -14.54 -9.61
C GLY A 252 8.03 -15.50 -8.79
N PHE A 253 7.68 -15.14 -7.55
CA PHE A 253 6.87 -15.96 -6.65
C PHE A 253 5.57 -16.46 -7.28
N THR A 254 4.90 -15.65 -8.10
CA THR A 254 3.61 -15.99 -8.74
C THR A 254 3.72 -16.36 -10.22
N ALA A 255 4.92 -16.59 -10.74
CA ALA A 255 5.16 -16.84 -12.17
C ALA A 255 4.88 -18.30 -12.61
N HIS A 256 4.39 -19.17 -11.74
CA HIS A 256 4.09 -20.59 -11.99
C HIS A 256 2.64 -20.95 -11.64
#